data_0bd3a52caa2f501a63d27ea6f1595f8c
#
_entry.id   0bd3a52caa2f501a63d27ea6f1595f8c
#
_cell.length_a   1.000
_cell.length_b   1.000
_cell.length_c   1.000
_cell.angle_alpha   90.00
_cell.angle_beta   90.00
_cell.angle_gamma   90.00
#
_symmetry.space_group_name_H-M   'P 1'
#
loop_
_entity.id
_entity.type
_entity.pdbx_description
1 polymer ?
#
loop_
_entity_poly.entity_id
_entity_poly.type
_entity_poly.pdbx_seq_one_letter_code
_entity_poly.pdbx_strand_id
1 'polypeptide(L)'
;MEYTRNSDPEYYNKNRARANCGSYALRLREWYDPEDFLESIEGSYVDEWIECMAMNGYDNDEITNYYIDILVDGMLREFDGELELCDGRPPTTSDKELIAFNGFCICDDDYNTDVDFHFKVLRDGMWSEKPGREPVKFCELDEWGRYTGKPVYMYHKIDMKGATSGNK
;
A
#
# COMPACT_ATOMS: atom_id res chain seq x y z
N MET A 1 -4.88 15.72 -3.06
CA MET A 1 -5.75 15.52 -1.86
C MET A 1 -4.91 15.72 -0.60
N GLU A 2 -5.48 16.37 0.40
CA GLU A 2 -4.80 16.58 1.67
C GLU A 2 -5.30 15.57 2.69
N TYR A 3 -4.38 14.85 3.31
CA TYR A 3 -4.71 13.84 4.32
C TYR A 3 -4.35 14.31 5.72
N THR A 4 -5.15 13.93 6.69
CA THR A 4 -4.82 14.12 8.10
C THR A 4 -3.74 13.11 8.48
N ARG A 5 -2.62 13.62 8.98
CA ARG A 5 -1.45 12.80 9.34
C ARG A 5 -1.44 12.46 10.82
N ASN A 6 -0.71 11.42 11.16
CA ASN A 6 -0.59 10.95 12.52
C ASN A 6 0.84 10.49 12.81
N SER A 7 1.44 11.05 13.87
CA SER A 7 2.78 10.69 14.33
C SER A 7 2.78 9.80 15.57
N ASP A 8 1.61 9.48 16.13
CA ASP A 8 1.49 8.64 17.33
C ASP A 8 1.37 7.17 16.94
N PRO A 9 2.40 6.34 17.20
CA PRO A 9 2.35 4.92 16.83
C PRO A 9 1.26 4.13 17.54
N GLU A 10 0.82 4.56 18.73
CA GLU A 10 -0.24 3.87 19.46
C GLU A 10 -1.63 4.12 18.90
N TYR A 11 -1.80 5.16 18.09
CA TYR A 11 -3.08 5.47 17.46
C TYR A 11 -3.66 4.25 16.74
N TYR A 12 -2.83 3.54 16.02
CA TYR A 12 -3.24 2.42 15.17
C TYR A 12 -3.69 1.22 16.00
N ASN A 13 -3.11 1.02 17.17
CA ASN A 13 -3.53 -0.05 18.08
C ASN A 13 -4.84 0.28 18.79
N LYS A 14 -5.08 1.55 19.10
CA LYS A 14 -6.34 2.02 19.70
C LYS A 14 -7.47 2.12 18.69
N ASN A 15 -7.17 2.39 17.43
CA ASN A 15 -8.16 2.64 16.38
C ASN A 15 -8.06 1.59 15.26
N ARG A 16 -7.94 0.31 15.64
CA ARG A 16 -7.66 -0.81 14.72
C ARG A 16 -8.60 -0.88 13.52
N ALA A 17 -9.88 -0.60 13.74
CA ALA A 17 -10.90 -0.71 12.70
C ALA A 17 -11.02 0.54 11.82
N ARG A 18 -10.40 1.66 12.20
CA ARG A 18 -10.46 2.93 11.45
C ARG A 18 -9.32 3.10 10.47
N ALA A 19 -8.25 2.35 10.65
CA ALA A 19 -7.04 2.44 9.84
C ALA A 19 -6.62 1.05 9.38
N ASN A 20 -6.08 0.96 8.19
CA ASN A 20 -5.60 -0.30 7.62
C ASN A 20 -4.08 -0.29 7.44
N CYS A 21 -3.55 -1.29 6.73
CA CYS A 21 -2.12 -1.39 6.44
C CYS A 21 -1.57 -0.15 5.72
N GLY A 22 -2.32 0.39 4.77
CA GLY A 22 -1.92 1.59 4.03
C GLY A 22 -1.91 2.84 4.88
N SER A 23 -2.95 3.02 5.71
CA SER A 23 -3.00 4.14 6.65
C SER A 23 -1.80 4.10 7.60
N TYR A 24 -1.50 2.92 8.14
CA TYR A 24 -0.36 2.78 9.04
C TYR A 24 0.96 3.11 8.34
N ALA A 25 1.17 2.57 7.16
CA ALA A 25 2.41 2.79 6.40
C ALA A 25 2.60 4.26 6.02
N LEU A 26 1.52 4.94 5.63
CA LEU A 26 1.54 6.33 5.16
C LEU A 26 1.26 7.36 6.27
N ARG A 27 1.09 6.92 7.51
CA ARG A 27 0.78 7.76 8.67
C ARG A 27 -0.51 8.57 8.49
N LEU A 28 -1.52 7.93 7.87
CA LEU A 28 -2.85 8.51 7.73
C LEU A 28 -3.75 8.06 8.90
N ARG A 29 -4.80 8.80 9.18
CA ARG A 29 -5.72 8.50 10.29
C ARG A 29 -6.86 7.58 9.90
N GLU A 30 -7.26 7.61 8.64
CA GLU A 30 -8.42 6.88 8.15
C GLU A 30 -8.01 5.78 7.19
N TRP A 31 -8.90 4.85 6.98
CA TRP A 31 -8.73 3.74 6.04
C TRP A 31 -8.29 4.26 4.67
N TYR A 32 -7.23 3.69 4.13
CA TYR A 32 -6.67 4.10 2.85
C TYR A 32 -6.82 3.00 1.81
N ASP A 33 -7.40 3.35 0.66
CA ASP A 33 -7.50 2.47 -0.50
C ASP A 33 -6.77 3.12 -1.68
N PRO A 34 -5.67 2.52 -2.17
CA PRO A 34 -4.92 3.08 -3.29
C PRO A 34 -5.68 3.09 -4.62
N GLU A 35 -6.77 2.35 -4.74
CA GLU A 35 -7.61 2.37 -5.94
C GLU A 35 -8.42 3.66 -6.09
N ASP A 36 -8.83 4.27 -4.98
CA ASP A 36 -9.77 5.40 -4.99
C ASP A 36 -9.29 6.58 -5.82
N PHE A 37 -8.05 7.01 -5.61
CA PHE A 37 -7.49 8.13 -6.37
C PHE A 37 -7.37 7.78 -7.86
N LEU A 38 -6.85 6.60 -8.16
CA LEU A 38 -6.63 6.15 -9.53
C LEU A 38 -7.96 6.08 -10.29
N GLU A 39 -8.98 5.51 -9.68
CA GLU A 39 -10.32 5.43 -10.28
C GLU A 39 -10.93 6.81 -10.51
N SER A 40 -10.69 7.75 -9.58
CA SER A 40 -11.21 9.10 -9.69
C SER A 40 -10.63 9.87 -10.87
N ILE A 41 -9.35 9.68 -11.19
CA ILE A 41 -8.69 10.38 -12.31
C ILE A 41 -8.90 9.68 -13.65
N GLU A 42 -9.04 8.36 -13.65
CA GLU A 42 -9.23 7.59 -14.89
C GLU A 42 -10.71 7.46 -15.29
N GLY A 43 -11.63 7.65 -14.35
CA GLY A 43 -13.06 7.59 -14.61
C GLY A 43 -13.63 6.20 -14.79
N SER A 44 -12.87 5.14 -14.44
CA SER A 44 -13.32 3.75 -14.51
C SER A 44 -12.69 2.94 -13.38
N TYR A 45 -13.25 1.74 -13.14
CA TYR A 45 -12.84 0.90 -12.02
C TYR A 45 -11.67 0.00 -12.38
N VAL A 46 -10.77 -0.22 -11.44
CA VAL A 46 -9.62 -1.11 -11.60
C VAL A 46 -10.06 -2.53 -11.97
N ASP A 47 -11.16 -3.01 -11.40
CA ASP A 47 -11.71 -4.34 -11.70
C ASP A 47 -11.99 -4.51 -13.20
N GLU A 48 -12.45 -3.47 -13.89
CA GLU A 48 -12.74 -3.52 -15.33
C GLU A 48 -11.45 -3.70 -16.13
N TRP A 49 -10.36 -3.08 -15.71
CA TRP A 49 -9.06 -3.23 -16.38
C TRP A 49 -8.50 -4.64 -16.22
N ILE A 50 -8.66 -5.19 -15.01
CA ILE A 50 -8.22 -6.55 -14.69
C ILE A 50 -9.00 -7.57 -15.52
N GLU A 51 -10.33 -7.44 -15.60
CA GLU A 51 -11.17 -8.29 -16.44
C GLU A 51 -10.74 -8.23 -17.90
N CYS A 52 -10.46 -7.04 -18.39
CA CYS A 52 -9.98 -6.85 -19.76
C CYS A 52 -8.69 -7.60 -20.02
N MET A 53 -7.73 -7.57 -19.11
CA MET A 53 -6.49 -8.32 -19.23
C MET A 53 -6.77 -9.84 -19.23
N ALA A 54 -7.61 -10.33 -18.34
CA ALA A 54 -7.98 -11.73 -18.26
C ALA A 54 -8.63 -12.20 -19.57
N MET A 55 -9.54 -11.40 -20.12
CA MET A 55 -10.20 -11.70 -21.39
C MET A 55 -9.23 -11.72 -22.59
N ASN A 56 -8.09 -11.02 -22.48
CA ASN A 56 -7.05 -11.01 -23.48
C ASN A 56 -5.97 -12.07 -23.26
N GLY A 57 -6.18 -13.02 -22.34
CA GLY A 57 -5.35 -14.20 -22.16
C GLY A 57 -4.15 -14.04 -21.24
N TYR A 58 -4.06 -12.94 -20.48
CA TYR A 58 -3.01 -12.77 -19.47
C TYR A 58 -3.26 -13.70 -18.29
N ASP A 59 -2.21 -14.29 -17.74
CA ASP A 59 -2.32 -15.16 -16.56
C ASP A 59 -2.39 -14.35 -15.25
N ASN A 60 -2.69 -15.05 -14.14
CA ASN A 60 -2.85 -14.39 -12.85
C ASN A 60 -1.58 -13.72 -12.35
N ASP A 61 -0.40 -14.25 -12.64
CA ASP A 61 0.87 -13.62 -12.25
C ASP A 61 1.09 -12.31 -13.01
N GLU A 62 0.83 -12.29 -14.30
CA GLU A 62 0.91 -11.08 -15.12
C GLU A 62 -0.08 -10.02 -14.67
N ILE A 63 -1.32 -10.43 -14.39
CA ILE A 63 -2.39 -9.53 -13.93
C ILE A 63 -2.06 -8.97 -12.53
N THR A 64 -1.54 -9.82 -11.64
CA THR A 64 -1.11 -9.39 -10.30
C THR A 64 -0.04 -8.31 -10.38
N ASN A 65 0.98 -8.50 -11.20
CA ASN A 65 2.05 -7.51 -11.33
C ASN A 65 1.57 -6.23 -12.02
N TYR A 66 0.65 -6.34 -12.98
CA TYR A 66 -0.01 -5.18 -13.57
C TYR A 66 -0.80 -4.39 -12.50
N TYR A 67 -1.57 -5.08 -11.68
CA TYR A 67 -2.35 -4.48 -10.59
C TYR A 67 -1.43 -3.71 -9.62
N ILE A 68 -0.32 -4.31 -9.20
CA ILE A 68 0.66 -3.66 -8.34
C ILE A 68 1.21 -2.41 -9.02
N ASP A 69 1.62 -2.51 -10.27
CA ASP A 69 2.25 -1.40 -11.00
C ASP A 69 1.31 -0.21 -11.18
N ILE A 70 0.04 -0.44 -11.51
CA ILE A 70 -0.91 0.66 -11.67
C ILE A 70 -1.24 1.34 -10.35
N LEU A 71 -1.33 0.57 -9.25
CA LEU A 71 -1.58 1.15 -7.92
C LEU A 71 -0.38 1.95 -7.44
N VAL A 72 0.83 1.46 -7.65
CA VAL A 72 2.06 2.19 -7.30
C VAL A 72 2.16 3.49 -8.10
N ASP A 73 1.90 3.44 -9.40
CA ASP A 73 1.88 4.64 -10.23
C ASP A 73 0.85 5.67 -9.71
N GLY A 74 -0.34 5.19 -9.36
CA GLY A 74 -1.38 6.05 -8.78
C GLY A 74 -0.94 6.67 -7.46
N MET A 75 -0.31 5.90 -6.58
CA MET A 75 0.20 6.41 -5.30
C MET A 75 1.31 7.44 -5.47
N LEU A 76 2.22 7.22 -6.41
CA LEU A 76 3.30 8.18 -6.70
C LEU A 76 2.74 9.50 -7.23
N ARG A 77 1.64 9.46 -7.95
CA ARG A 77 0.94 10.65 -8.45
C ARG A 77 0.16 11.35 -7.34
N GLU A 78 -0.56 10.58 -6.51
CA GLU A 78 -1.36 11.11 -5.39
C GLU A 78 -0.49 11.79 -4.34
N PHE A 79 0.65 11.18 -4.00
CA PHE A 79 1.58 11.65 -2.99
C PHE A 79 2.85 12.24 -3.65
N ASP A 80 2.67 13.02 -4.70
CA ASP A 80 3.75 13.64 -5.45
C ASP A 80 4.67 14.46 -4.53
N GLY A 81 5.99 14.21 -4.64
CA GLY A 81 6.99 14.83 -3.78
C GLY A 81 7.13 14.19 -2.39
N GLU A 82 6.22 13.30 -2.00
CA GLU A 82 6.24 12.64 -0.70
C GLU A 82 6.71 11.18 -0.80
N LEU A 83 6.27 10.47 -1.83
CA LEU A 83 6.71 9.11 -2.13
C LEU A 83 7.71 9.12 -3.29
N GLU A 84 8.77 8.33 -3.15
CA GLU A 84 9.77 8.16 -4.19
C GLU A 84 10.04 6.68 -4.38
N LEU A 85 9.99 6.22 -5.63
CA LEU A 85 10.25 4.82 -5.95
C LEU A 85 11.70 4.47 -5.60
N CYS A 86 11.88 3.39 -4.86
CA CYS A 86 13.19 2.83 -4.56
C CYS A 86 13.59 1.89 -5.68
N ASP A 87 14.73 2.17 -6.31
CA ASP A 87 15.23 1.33 -7.40
C ASP A 87 15.92 0.09 -6.83
N GLY A 88 15.44 -1.10 -7.23
CA GLY A 88 15.99 -2.38 -6.78
C GLY A 88 15.54 -2.78 -5.37
N ARG A 89 16.40 -3.54 -4.68
CA ARG A 89 16.11 -3.98 -3.30
C ARG A 89 16.28 -2.82 -2.32
N PRO A 90 15.41 -2.74 -1.30
CA PRO A 90 15.55 -1.68 -0.30
C PRO A 90 16.84 -1.88 0.50
N PRO A 91 17.48 -0.79 0.95
CA PRO A 91 18.60 -0.91 1.87
C PRO A 91 18.13 -1.52 3.19
N THR A 92 19.04 -2.22 3.88
CA THR A 92 18.74 -2.84 5.17
C THR A 92 18.54 -1.81 6.28
N THR A 93 19.10 -0.61 6.09
CA THR A 93 18.94 0.53 7.00
C THR A 93 18.68 1.78 6.20
N SER A 94 17.86 2.67 6.73
CA SER A 94 17.55 3.95 6.10
C SER A 94 17.21 4.97 7.16
N ASP A 95 17.63 6.23 6.95
CA ASP A 95 17.23 7.39 7.76
C ASP A 95 15.80 7.86 7.39
N LYS A 96 15.26 7.36 6.30
CA LYS A 96 13.87 7.60 5.88
C LYS A 96 13.06 6.36 6.09
N GLU A 97 11.76 6.52 6.26
CA GLU A 97 10.86 5.38 6.24
C GLU A 97 10.86 4.74 4.86
N LEU A 98 10.83 3.42 4.83
CA LEU A 98 10.66 2.66 3.60
C LEU A 98 9.32 1.95 3.65
N ILE A 99 8.57 2.05 2.56
CA ILE A 99 7.30 1.36 2.41
C ILE A 99 7.48 0.24 1.41
N ALA A 100 7.05 -0.96 1.77
CA ALA A 100 6.96 -2.10 0.87
C ALA A 100 5.50 -2.35 0.55
N PHE A 101 5.19 -2.50 -0.73
CA PHE A 101 3.83 -2.73 -1.23
C PHE A 101 3.79 -3.99 -2.06
N ASN A 102 2.77 -4.80 -1.85
CA ASN A 102 2.53 -6.01 -2.64
C ASN A 102 1.03 -6.24 -2.79
N GLY A 103 0.66 -7.15 -3.64
CA GLY A 103 -0.74 -7.47 -3.86
C GLY A 103 -0.91 -8.83 -4.50
N PHE A 104 -2.16 -9.19 -4.73
CA PHE A 104 -2.51 -10.32 -5.57
C PHE A 104 -3.78 -10.00 -6.37
N CYS A 105 -3.90 -10.68 -7.49
CA CYS A 105 -5.12 -10.68 -8.27
C CYS A 105 -5.35 -12.08 -8.80
N ILE A 106 -6.55 -12.62 -8.52
CA ILE A 106 -6.98 -13.89 -9.06
C ILE A 106 -8.26 -13.63 -9.86
N CYS A 107 -8.28 -14.10 -11.10
CA CYS A 107 -9.44 -14.03 -11.96
C CYS A 107 -9.88 -15.47 -12.27
N ASP A 108 -11.15 -15.80 -12.01
CA ASP A 108 -11.67 -17.12 -12.31
C ASP A 108 -12.14 -17.25 -13.77
N ASP A 109 -12.64 -18.43 -14.16
CA ASP A 109 -13.08 -18.71 -15.53
C ASP A 109 -14.30 -17.87 -15.95
N ASP A 110 -15.05 -17.35 -14.99
CA ASP A 110 -16.20 -16.46 -15.22
C ASP A 110 -15.82 -14.98 -15.15
N TYR A 111 -14.53 -14.69 -15.12
CA TYR A 111 -13.95 -13.34 -15.02
C TYR A 111 -14.30 -12.60 -13.73
N ASN A 112 -14.67 -13.32 -12.67
CA ASN A 112 -14.78 -12.73 -11.34
C ASN A 112 -13.38 -12.51 -10.78
N THR A 113 -13.15 -11.33 -10.22
CA THR A 113 -11.83 -10.94 -9.70
C THR A 113 -11.82 -10.95 -8.18
N ASP A 114 -10.72 -11.44 -7.61
CA ASP A 114 -10.41 -11.30 -6.18
C ASP A 114 -9.06 -10.59 -6.10
N VAL A 115 -9.06 -9.39 -5.56
CA VAL A 115 -7.86 -8.55 -5.46
C VAL A 115 -7.70 -8.06 -4.04
N ASP A 116 -6.45 -7.95 -3.60
CA ASP A 116 -6.12 -7.33 -2.33
C ASP A 116 -4.68 -6.82 -2.38
N PHE A 117 -4.36 -5.93 -1.47
CA PHE A 117 -3.03 -5.33 -1.34
C PHE A 117 -2.59 -5.36 0.11
N HIS A 118 -1.29 -5.18 0.32
CA HIS A 118 -0.73 -5.09 1.66
C HIS A 118 0.50 -4.18 1.68
N PHE A 119 0.65 -3.45 2.78
CA PHE A 119 1.78 -2.56 3.03
C PHE A 119 2.57 -3.06 4.23
N LYS A 120 3.88 -2.92 4.13
CA LYS A 120 4.80 -3.03 5.28
C LYS A 120 5.64 -1.76 5.33
N VAL A 121 6.15 -1.42 6.49
CA VAL A 121 6.95 -0.21 6.65
C VAL A 121 8.18 -0.49 7.51
N LEU A 122 9.33 0.05 7.09
CA LEU A 122 10.55 0.07 7.89
C LEU A 122 10.57 1.39 8.68
N ARG A 123 10.45 1.26 9.99
CA ARG A 123 10.38 2.36 10.95
C ARG A 123 11.29 2.05 12.11
N ASP A 124 12.14 3.00 12.51
CA ASP A 124 13.06 2.81 13.64
C ASP A 124 13.91 1.52 13.51
N GLY A 125 14.31 1.21 12.28
CA GLY A 125 15.16 0.06 11.98
C GLY A 125 14.47 -1.30 11.96
N MET A 126 13.13 -1.34 12.06
CA MET A 126 12.38 -2.60 12.10
C MET A 126 11.20 -2.57 11.14
N TRP A 127 10.98 -3.69 10.44
CA TRP A 127 9.79 -3.87 9.63
C TRP A 127 8.58 -4.16 10.50
N SER A 128 7.48 -3.49 10.19
CA SER A 128 6.21 -3.66 10.88
C SER A 128 5.05 -3.53 9.90
N GLU A 129 3.89 -4.03 10.31
CA GLU A 129 2.67 -4.02 9.51
C GLU A 129 1.43 -3.91 10.37
N LYS A 130 0.34 -3.46 9.79
CA LYS A 130 -0.98 -3.50 10.43
C LYS A 130 -1.92 -4.27 9.50
N PRO A 131 -2.10 -5.59 9.68
CA PRO A 131 -2.97 -6.38 8.80
C PRO A 131 -4.43 -6.00 9.00
N GLY A 132 -5.00 -5.25 8.05
CA GLY A 132 -6.39 -4.83 8.09
C GLY A 132 -6.79 -4.19 9.41
N ARG A 133 -7.75 -4.81 10.10
CA ARG A 133 -8.27 -4.35 11.41
C ARG A 133 -7.48 -4.88 12.60
N GLU A 134 -6.45 -5.66 12.36
CA GLU A 134 -5.60 -6.19 13.43
C GLU A 134 -4.66 -5.11 13.97
N PRO A 135 -4.08 -5.32 15.17
CA PRO A 135 -3.10 -4.38 15.72
C PRO A 135 -1.80 -4.40 14.93
N VAL A 136 -0.99 -3.37 15.13
CA VAL A 136 0.36 -3.28 14.58
C VAL A 136 1.22 -4.42 15.15
N LYS A 137 2.01 -5.06 14.30
CA LYS A 137 2.97 -6.08 14.72
C LYS A 137 4.26 -5.97 13.91
N PHE A 138 5.34 -6.51 14.46
CA PHE A 138 6.59 -6.67 13.72
C PHE A 138 6.44 -7.80 12.71
N CYS A 139 7.16 -7.70 11.59
CA CYS A 139 7.08 -8.68 10.52
C CYS A 139 8.43 -8.87 9.84
N GLU A 140 8.52 -9.92 9.04
CA GLU A 140 9.65 -10.15 8.14
C GLU A 140 9.34 -9.55 6.78
N LEU A 141 10.31 -8.87 6.16
CA LEU A 141 10.09 -8.22 4.86
C LEU A 141 9.67 -9.21 3.78
N ASP A 142 10.29 -10.37 3.74
CA ASP A 142 10.09 -11.34 2.66
C ASP A 142 8.91 -12.30 2.88
N GLU A 143 8.18 -12.19 3.98
CA GLU A 143 7.04 -13.03 4.30
C GLU A 143 5.73 -12.34 3.92
N TRP A 144 5.27 -12.56 2.68
CA TRP A 144 4.09 -11.88 2.14
C TRP A 144 2.80 -12.71 2.18
N GLY A 145 2.87 -14.01 2.52
CA GLY A 145 1.70 -14.87 2.57
C GLY A 145 0.99 -14.95 1.22
N ARG A 146 -0.28 -14.57 1.19
CA ARG A 146 -1.10 -14.62 -0.03
C ARG A 146 -0.75 -13.53 -1.06
N TYR A 147 0.00 -12.52 -0.68
CA TYR A 147 0.39 -11.44 -1.59
C TYR A 147 1.59 -11.89 -2.41
N THR A 148 1.31 -12.54 -3.53
CA THR A 148 2.29 -13.30 -4.32
C THR A 148 2.94 -12.52 -5.45
N GLY A 149 2.60 -11.26 -5.59
CA GLY A 149 3.19 -10.42 -6.61
C GLY A 149 4.66 -10.07 -6.31
N LYS A 150 5.24 -9.29 -7.20
CA LYS A 150 6.58 -8.76 -7.02
C LYS A 150 6.52 -7.49 -6.17
N PRO A 151 7.09 -7.49 -4.95
CA PRO A 151 7.01 -6.30 -4.09
C PRO A 151 7.66 -5.08 -4.70
N VAL A 152 7.08 -3.92 -4.41
CA VAL A 152 7.62 -2.61 -4.79
C VAL A 152 7.97 -1.84 -3.53
N TYR A 153 9.08 -1.13 -3.56
CA TYR A 153 9.59 -0.38 -2.41
C TYR A 153 9.61 1.11 -2.71
N MET A 154 9.20 1.91 -1.73
CA MET A 154 9.14 3.38 -1.85
C MET A 154 9.74 4.04 -0.62
N TYR A 155 10.51 5.13 -0.84
CA TYR A 155 10.91 6.01 0.24
C TYR A 155 9.74 6.93 0.60
N HIS A 156 9.50 7.11 1.90
CA HIS A 156 8.51 8.04 2.41
C HIS A 156 9.22 9.26 2.97
N LYS A 157 9.08 10.39 2.29
CA LYS A 157 9.79 11.64 2.58
C LYS A 157 8.95 12.65 3.35
N ILE A 158 8.04 12.18 4.17
CA ILE A 158 7.15 13.05 4.90
C ILE A 158 7.89 13.87 5.96
N ASP A 159 7.57 15.17 6.04
CA ASP A 159 7.99 16.02 7.14
C ASP A 159 6.94 15.93 8.25
N MET A 160 7.33 15.33 9.37
CA MET A 160 6.42 15.07 10.49
C MET A 160 6.25 16.28 11.42
N LYS A 161 6.96 17.39 11.20
CA LYS A 161 6.86 18.57 12.07
C LYS A 161 5.47 19.18 12.13
N GLY A 162 4.74 19.13 11.02
CA GLY A 162 3.37 19.61 10.95
C GLY A 162 2.32 18.55 11.20
N ALA A 163 2.72 17.31 11.48
CA ALA A 163 1.78 16.21 11.66
C ALA A 163 1.04 16.30 12.99
N THR A 164 -0.25 15.98 12.98
CA THR A 164 -1.07 15.92 14.18
C THR A 164 -0.83 14.60 14.88
N SER A 165 -0.56 14.62 16.20
CA SER A 165 -0.50 13.39 16.96
C SER A 165 -1.91 12.84 17.17
N GLY A 166 -2.05 11.52 17.38
CA GLY A 166 -3.34 10.85 17.44
C GLY A 166 -4.26 11.31 18.56
N ASN A 167 -3.75 12.02 19.54
CA ASN A 167 -4.50 12.54 20.67
C ASN A 167 -4.96 13.99 20.51
N LYS A 168 -4.71 14.58 19.42
CA LYS A 168 -5.10 15.98 19.15
C LYS A 168 -6.31 16.06 18.25
#